data_3f953e9a67b72498f3aac74af59d6835
#
_entry.id   3f953e9a67b72498f3aac74af59d6835
#
_cell.length_a   1.000
_cell.length_b   1.000
_cell.length_c   1.000
_cell.angle_alpha   90.00
_cell.angle_beta   90.00
_cell.angle_gamma   90.00
#
_symmetry.space_group_name_H-M   'P 1'
#
loop_
_entity.id
_entity.type
_entity.pdbx_description
1 polymer ?
#
loop_
_entity_poly.entity_id
_entity_poly.type
_entity_poly.pdbx_seq_one_letter_code
_entity_poly.pdbx_strand_id
1 'polypeptide(L)'
;GMRFPTELSKRRSRYGLYECPYCSKHWEAISKSINTGDTKSCGCVNLRITNGLRVNKFYQTWYGMLQRCTNLEHRSYKWYGARGITVCEEWLDVVNFVAWAESTHPNMEGYTLDRIDNDKGYSPENCTWSDKTTQAINQRMQKNNKSGYVGVIWHSRNKKWGANIRINKILKQIGPFKTLEEAIQARDNYIIENNLPHKLSTQY
;
A
#
# COMPACT_ATOMS: atom_id res chain seq x y z
N GLY A 1 -28.49 8.67 -9.69
CA GLY A 1 -28.10 9.46 -10.85
C GLY A 1 -29.30 10.06 -11.56
N MET A 2 -29.22 11.31 -12.03
CA MET A 2 -30.29 11.93 -12.82
C MET A 2 -30.38 11.26 -14.19
N ARG A 3 -31.61 11.00 -14.61
CA ARG A 3 -31.91 10.44 -15.93
C ARG A 3 -32.31 11.59 -16.85
N PHE A 4 -31.56 11.80 -17.93
CA PHE A 4 -31.88 12.82 -18.93
C PHE A 4 -32.46 12.14 -20.19
N PRO A 5 -33.63 12.56 -20.68
CA PRO A 5 -34.21 12.03 -21.91
C PRO A 5 -33.47 12.59 -23.14
N THR A 6 -32.89 11.71 -23.95
CA THR A 6 -32.30 12.05 -25.24
C THR A 6 -33.21 11.59 -26.38
N GLU A 7 -33.06 12.18 -27.59
CA GLU A 7 -33.82 11.73 -28.77
C GLU A 7 -33.58 10.25 -29.13
N LEU A 8 -32.39 9.73 -28.83
CA LEU A 8 -32.04 8.31 -28.95
C LEU A 8 -32.78 7.44 -27.93
N SER A 9 -33.07 7.95 -26.74
CA SER A 9 -33.81 7.22 -25.70
C SER A 9 -35.29 7.04 -26.05
N LYS A 10 -35.86 7.91 -26.90
CA LYS A 10 -37.24 7.80 -27.41
C LYS A 10 -37.43 6.61 -28.34
N ARG A 11 -36.38 6.15 -29.05
CA ARG A 11 -36.43 4.99 -29.95
C ARG A 11 -36.19 3.65 -29.26
N ARG A 12 -35.60 3.63 -28.06
CA ARG A 12 -35.28 2.42 -27.30
C ARG A 12 -35.66 2.60 -25.83
N SER A 13 -36.89 2.28 -25.47
CA SER A 13 -37.41 2.42 -24.10
C SER A 13 -36.60 1.70 -23.00
N ARG A 14 -35.64 0.87 -23.39
CA ARG A 14 -34.75 0.15 -22.46
C ARG A 14 -33.51 0.93 -22.05
N TYR A 15 -33.17 2.01 -22.74
CA TYR A 15 -31.95 2.79 -22.49
C TYR A 15 -32.29 4.12 -21.83
N GLY A 16 -31.40 4.60 -21.00
CA GLY A 16 -31.45 5.93 -20.40
C GLY A 16 -30.06 6.57 -20.42
N LEU A 17 -30.06 7.89 -20.37
CA LEU A 17 -28.83 8.67 -20.19
C LEU A 17 -28.56 8.80 -18.70
N TYR A 18 -27.35 8.48 -18.29
CA TYR A 18 -26.87 8.50 -16.89
C TYR A 18 -25.57 9.26 -16.78
N GLU A 19 -25.36 9.88 -15.63
CA GLU A 19 -24.06 10.46 -15.28
C GLU A 19 -23.18 9.40 -14.59
N CYS A 20 -21.94 9.25 -15.06
CA CYS A 20 -21.00 8.31 -14.49
C CYS A 20 -20.45 8.81 -13.16
N PRO A 21 -20.58 8.06 -12.05
CA PRO A 21 -20.10 8.49 -10.74
C PRO A 21 -18.58 8.61 -10.64
N TYR A 22 -17.84 8.09 -11.63
CA TYR A 22 -16.37 8.06 -11.61
C TYR A 22 -15.69 9.09 -12.54
N CYS A 23 -16.39 9.57 -13.56
CA CYS A 23 -15.80 10.49 -14.54
C CYS A 23 -16.74 11.60 -14.98
N SER A 24 -17.93 11.69 -14.38
CA SER A 24 -19.00 12.67 -14.67
C SER A 24 -19.42 12.75 -16.13
N LYS A 25 -18.99 11.83 -16.99
CA LYS A 25 -19.47 11.74 -18.37
C LYS A 25 -20.86 11.17 -18.41
N HIS A 26 -21.69 11.76 -19.27
CA HIS A 26 -23.00 11.20 -19.59
C HIS A 26 -22.84 10.04 -20.57
N TRP A 27 -23.54 8.92 -20.32
CA TRP A 27 -23.53 7.76 -21.21
C TRP A 27 -24.89 7.09 -21.25
N GLU A 28 -25.17 6.39 -22.33
CA GLU A 28 -26.37 5.58 -22.46
C GLU A 28 -26.15 4.17 -21.91
N ALA A 29 -27.09 3.72 -21.10
CA ALA A 29 -27.06 2.36 -20.55
C ALA A 29 -28.47 1.76 -20.46
N ILE A 30 -28.52 0.44 -20.38
CA ILE A 30 -29.79 -0.27 -20.15
C ILE A 30 -30.28 0.08 -18.76
N SER A 31 -31.47 0.69 -18.68
CA SER A 31 -32.03 1.17 -17.40
C SER A 31 -32.18 0.06 -16.37
N LYS A 32 -32.51 -1.17 -16.80
CA LYS A 32 -32.59 -2.33 -15.92
C LYS A 32 -31.25 -2.63 -15.27
N SER A 33 -30.15 -2.65 -16.03
CA SER A 33 -28.82 -2.98 -15.51
C SER A 33 -28.27 -1.92 -14.54
N ILE A 34 -28.67 -0.65 -14.71
CA ILE A 34 -28.35 0.40 -13.74
C ILE A 34 -29.16 0.20 -12.45
N ASN A 35 -30.46 -0.07 -12.56
CA ASN A 35 -31.34 -0.24 -11.41
C ASN A 35 -31.03 -1.51 -10.60
N THR A 36 -30.56 -2.57 -11.23
CA THR A 36 -30.08 -3.81 -10.56
C THR A 36 -28.66 -3.70 -10.03
N GLY A 37 -27.94 -2.64 -10.37
CA GLY A 37 -26.54 -2.45 -9.96
C GLY A 37 -25.52 -3.28 -10.76
N ASP A 38 -25.96 -3.95 -11.83
CA ASP A 38 -25.09 -4.73 -12.72
C ASP A 38 -24.14 -3.83 -13.52
N THR A 39 -24.60 -2.61 -13.86
CA THR A 39 -23.80 -1.58 -14.54
C THR A 39 -23.62 -0.38 -13.61
N LYS A 40 -22.41 -0.17 -13.14
CA LYS A 40 -22.07 0.88 -12.15
C LYS A 40 -21.32 2.07 -12.75
N SER A 41 -20.91 2.00 -14.02
CA SER A 41 -20.11 3.03 -14.68
C SER A 41 -20.30 3.02 -16.19
N CYS A 42 -19.87 4.08 -16.87
CA CYS A 42 -19.82 4.17 -18.34
C CYS A 42 -18.77 3.26 -18.99
N GLY A 43 -18.10 2.43 -18.22
CA GLY A 43 -16.94 1.65 -18.68
C GLY A 43 -15.62 2.44 -18.61
N CYS A 44 -15.63 3.71 -18.18
CA CYS A 44 -14.41 4.51 -18.03
C CYS A 44 -13.40 3.85 -17.10
N VAL A 45 -13.88 3.20 -16.05
CA VAL A 45 -13.05 2.39 -15.15
C VAL A 45 -12.38 1.25 -15.93
N ASN A 46 -13.11 0.64 -16.88
CA ASN A 46 -12.57 -0.41 -17.74
C ASN A 46 -11.75 0.13 -18.92
N LEU A 47 -12.14 1.26 -19.53
CA LEU A 47 -11.45 1.87 -20.68
C LEU A 47 -10.13 2.55 -20.28
N ARG A 48 -10.08 3.19 -19.12
CA ARG A 48 -8.81 3.68 -18.54
C ARG A 48 -7.85 2.53 -18.25
N ILE A 49 -8.38 1.34 -18.00
CA ILE A 49 -7.68 0.10 -17.74
C ILE A 49 -7.21 -0.59 -19.04
N THR A 50 -7.91 -0.40 -20.18
CA THR A 50 -7.71 -1.24 -21.37
C THR A 50 -6.79 -0.67 -22.45
N ASN A 51 -6.24 0.52 -22.30
CA ASN A 51 -5.25 1.10 -23.25
C ASN A 51 -3.90 0.34 -23.25
N GLY A 52 -3.93 -1.00 -23.17
CA GLY A 52 -2.73 -1.85 -23.09
C GLY A 52 -2.07 -1.88 -21.71
N LEU A 53 -2.51 -1.03 -20.76
CA LEU A 53 -1.90 -0.92 -19.43
C LEU A 53 -2.13 -2.16 -18.54
N ARG A 54 -3.10 -3.03 -18.88
CA ARG A 54 -3.27 -4.30 -18.15
C ARG A 54 -2.05 -5.23 -18.25
N VAL A 55 -1.30 -5.13 -19.31
CA VAL A 55 -0.04 -5.88 -19.50
C VAL A 55 1.15 -5.16 -18.87
N ASN A 56 0.97 -3.89 -18.43
CA ASN A 56 2.01 -3.17 -17.72
C ASN A 56 2.27 -3.81 -16.36
N LYS A 57 3.53 -4.04 -16.04
CA LYS A 57 3.96 -4.69 -14.80
C LYS A 57 3.45 -3.98 -13.52
N PHE A 58 3.19 -2.68 -13.58
CA PHE A 58 2.73 -1.89 -12.44
C PHE A 58 1.22 -1.86 -12.27
N TYR A 59 0.45 -2.32 -13.27
CA TYR A 59 -1.00 -2.33 -13.20
C TYR A 59 -1.54 -3.09 -11.99
N GLN A 60 -1.00 -4.27 -11.72
CA GLN A 60 -1.44 -5.09 -10.58
C GLN A 60 -1.11 -4.43 -9.24
N THR A 61 0.00 -3.71 -9.16
CA THR A 61 0.39 -2.93 -7.98
C THR A 61 -0.61 -1.80 -7.73
N TRP A 62 -0.95 -1.04 -8.77
CA TRP A 62 -1.96 0.01 -8.72
C TRP A 62 -3.33 -0.51 -8.33
N TYR A 63 -3.80 -1.55 -9.00
CA TYR A 63 -5.10 -2.15 -8.72
C TYR A 63 -5.19 -2.67 -7.28
N GLY A 64 -4.17 -3.39 -6.82
CA GLY A 64 -4.10 -3.89 -5.45
C GLY A 64 -4.04 -2.78 -4.40
N MET A 65 -3.38 -1.65 -4.70
CA MET A 65 -3.36 -0.46 -3.85
C MET A 65 -4.78 0.12 -3.69
N LEU A 66 -5.50 0.34 -4.78
CA LEU A 66 -6.88 0.83 -4.75
C LEU A 66 -7.80 -0.14 -3.98
N GLN A 67 -7.73 -1.45 -4.27
CA GLN A 67 -8.56 -2.44 -3.60
C GLN A 67 -8.39 -2.42 -2.08
N ARG A 68 -7.17 -2.31 -1.59
CA ARG A 68 -6.89 -2.23 -0.15
C ARG A 68 -7.48 -0.98 0.52
N CYS A 69 -7.54 0.13 -0.22
CA CYS A 69 -7.99 1.41 0.33
C CYS A 69 -9.51 1.64 0.20
N THR A 70 -10.16 1.08 -0.83
CA THR A 70 -11.53 1.45 -1.18
C THR A 70 -12.54 0.30 -1.14
N ASN A 71 -12.10 -0.95 -1.27
CA ASN A 71 -13.01 -2.10 -1.32
C ASN A 71 -13.21 -2.69 0.08
N LEU A 72 -14.40 -2.47 0.65
CA LEU A 72 -14.80 -2.96 1.99
C LEU A 72 -14.69 -4.49 2.13
N GLU A 73 -14.90 -5.22 1.05
CA GLU A 73 -14.83 -6.69 1.00
C GLU A 73 -13.38 -7.21 0.89
N HIS A 74 -12.42 -6.33 0.61
CA HIS A 74 -11.04 -6.76 0.45
C HIS A 74 -10.45 -7.18 1.78
N ARG A 75 -9.85 -8.40 1.85
CA ARG A 75 -9.28 -8.99 3.07
C ARG A 75 -8.34 -8.06 3.85
N SER A 76 -7.67 -7.16 3.15
CA SER A 76 -6.72 -6.21 3.75
C SER A 76 -7.34 -4.85 4.06
N TYR A 77 -8.62 -4.58 3.72
CA TYR A 77 -9.26 -3.29 3.94
C TYR A 77 -9.14 -2.81 5.40
N LYS A 78 -9.30 -3.71 6.35
CA LYS A 78 -9.17 -3.43 7.80
C LYS A 78 -7.82 -2.84 8.21
N TRP A 79 -6.77 -3.07 7.40
CA TRP A 79 -5.42 -2.59 7.67
C TRP A 79 -5.07 -1.32 6.88
N TYR A 80 -5.91 -0.92 5.91
CA TYR A 80 -5.72 0.23 5.02
C TYR A 80 -6.92 1.17 5.05
N GLY A 81 -7.93 0.97 4.23
CA GLY A 81 -9.07 1.88 4.11
C GLY A 81 -9.81 2.11 5.43
N ALA A 82 -10.04 1.06 6.24
CA ALA A 82 -10.66 1.19 7.56
C ALA A 82 -9.82 1.99 8.57
N ARG A 83 -8.53 2.22 8.29
CA ARG A 83 -7.64 3.07 9.08
C ARG A 83 -7.52 4.49 8.53
N GLY A 84 -8.28 4.84 7.49
CA GLY A 84 -8.17 6.13 6.82
C GLY A 84 -7.02 6.24 5.82
N ILE A 85 -6.40 5.11 5.43
CA ILE A 85 -5.37 5.11 4.40
C ILE A 85 -6.05 5.29 3.03
N THR A 86 -5.70 6.37 2.34
CA THR A 86 -6.24 6.74 1.04
C THR A 86 -5.18 6.67 -0.05
N VAL A 87 -5.62 6.82 -1.28
CA VAL A 87 -4.76 7.04 -2.45
C VAL A 87 -4.94 8.49 -2.89
N CYS A 88 -3.86 9.19 -3.22
CA CYS A 88 -3.93 10.56 -3.71
C CYS A 88 -4.75 10.63 -5.01
N GLU A 89 -5.36 11.79 -5.25
CA GLU A 89 -6.24 12.00 -6.39
C GLU A 89 -5.55 11.72 -7.73
N GLU A 90 -4.29 12.12 -7.84
CA GLU A 90 -3.47 11.91 -9.03
C GLU A 90 -3.34 10.43 -9.40
N TRP A 91 -3.20 9.54 -8.42
CA TRP A 91 -3.06 8.10 -8.63
C TRP A 91 -4.38 7.34 -8.72
N LEU A 92 -5.52 8.03 -8.67
CA LEU A 92 -6.79 7.43 -9.08
C LEU A 92 -6.78 7.13 -10.59
N ASP A 93 -5.98 7.85 -11.37
CA ASP A 93 -5.69 7.52 -12.76
C ASP A 93 -4.46 6.61 -12.85
N VAL A 94 -4.66 5.44 -13.45
CA VAL A 94 -3.59 4.45 -13.66
C VAL A 94 -2.44 4.97 -14.52
N VAL A 95 -2.71 5.89 -15.45
CA VAL A 95 -1.68 6.48 -16.34
C VAL A 95 -0.66 7.24 -15.51
N ASN A 96 -1.12 8.07 -14.59
CA ASN A 96 -0.26 8.86 -13.72
C ASN A 96 0.57 7.97 -12.77
N PHE A 97 -0.08 6.95 -12.19
CA PHE A 97 0.64 5.99 -11.34
C PHE A 97 1.73 5.23 -12.13
N VAL A 98 1.40 4.76 -13.33
CA VAL A 98 2.36 4.02 -14.18
C VAL A 98 3.52 4.92 -14.59
N ALA A 99 3.28 6.18 -14.98
CA ALA A 99 4.34 7.13 -15.33
C ALA A 99 5.29 7.35 -14.15
N TRP A 100 4.77 7.57 -12.95
CA TRP A 100 5.58 7.66 -11.74
C TRP A 100 6.35 6.37 -11.47
N ALA A 101 5.67 5.22 -11.58
CA ALA A 101 6.28 3.92 -11.32
C ALA A 101 7.43 3.61 -12.29
N GLU A 102 7.27 3.93 -13.57
CA GLU A 102 8.32 3.73 -14.59
C GLU A 102 9.53 4.64 -14.36
N SER A 103 9.31 5.87 -13.89
CA SER A 103 10.38 6.82 -13.62
C SER A 103 11.17 6.51 -12.33
N THR A 104 10.55 5.86 -11.36
CA THR A 104 11.12 5.67 -10.00
C THR A 104 11.54 4.24 -9.70
N HIS A 105 11.00 3.24 -10.43
CA HIS A 105 11.30 1.83 -10.16
C HIS A 105 12.75 1.47 -10.56
N PRO A 106 13.51 0.83 -9.66
CA PRO A 106 14.93 0.52 -9.92
C PRO A 106 15.17 -0.56 -10.99
N ASN A 107 14.10 -1.08 -11.63
CA ASN A 107 14.15 -2.17 -12.63
C ASN A 107 14.82 -3.47 -12.14
N MET A 108 14.82 -3.69 -10.83
CA MET A 108 15.30 -4.91 -10.19
C MET A 108 14.14 -5.80 -9.73
N GLU A 109 14.33 -7.11 -9.78
CA GLU A 109 13.33 -8.07 -9.30
C GLU A 109 13.15 -7.98 -7.78
N GLY A 110 11.92 -8.25 -7.31
CA GLY A 110 11.61 -8.33 -5.88
C GLY A 110 11.29 -6.98 -5.22
N TYR A 111 11.38 -5.88 -5.94
CA TYR A 111 10.95 -4.58 -5.45
C TYR A 111 9.43 -4.44 -5.53
N THR A 112 8.82 -3.96 -4.46
CA THR A 112 7.38 -3.70 -4.36
C THR A 112 7.13 -2.32 -3.79
N LEU A 113 5.96 -1.78 -4.08
CA LEU A 113 5.53 -0.47 -3.59
C LEU A 113 5.40 -0.49 -2.06
N ASP A 114 6.09 0.41 -1.39
CA ASP A 114 6.06 0.58 0.07
C ASP A 114 5.78 2.04 0.43
N ARG A 115 5.15 2.28 1.57
CA ARG A 115 4.93 3.62 2.11
C ARG A 115 6.01 3.95 3.13
N ILE A 116 6.61 5.13 2.98
CA ILE A 116 7.65 5.64 3.89
C ILE A 116 7.07 5.79 5.30
N ASP A 117 5.93 6.48 5.37
CA ASP A 117 5.11 6.60 6.58
C ASP A 117 3.86 5.71 6.45
N ASN A 118 3.79 4.69 7.28
CA ASN A 118 2.70 3.70 7.27
C ASN A 118 1.35 4.25 7.75
N ASP A 119 1.31 5.44 8.33
CA ASP A 119 0.08 6.08 8.80
C ASP A 119 -0.50 7.07 7.78
N LYS A 120 0.28 7.43 6.76
CA LYS A 120 -0.15 8.24 5.63
C LYS A 120 -0.65 7.41 4.46
N GLY A 121 -1.38 8.07 3.54
CA GLY A 121 -1.90 7.49 2.31
C GLY A 121 -0.80 7.21 1.27
N TYR A 122 -1.23 6.70 0.13
CA TYR A 122 -0.38 6.49 -1.04
C TYR A 122 -0.28 7.78 -1.84
N SER A 123 0.92 8.28 -2.00
CA SER A 123 1.25 9.44 -2.85
C SER A 123 2.71 9.36 -3.30
N PRO A 124 3.13 10.12 -4.34
CA PRO A 124 4.51 10.16 -4.79
C PRO A 124 5.52 10.46 -3.67
N GLU A 125 5.17 11.36 -2.74
CA GLU A 125 6.05 11.80 -1.64
C GLU A 125 6.15 10.76 -0.52
N ASN A 126 5.12 9.94 -0.36
CA ASN A 126 5.05 8.94 0.72
C ASN A 126 5.31 7.51 0.25
N CYS A 127 5.63 7.31 -1.02
CA CYS A 127 5.84 5.98 -1.57
C CYS A 127 7.25 5.83 -2.13
N THR A 128 7.77 4.62 -2.00
CA THR A 128 9.05 4.20 -2.55
C THR A 128 8.98 2.74 -2.99
N TRP A 129 9.99 2.30 -3.70
CA TRP A 129 10.17 0.90 -4.05
C TRP A 129 11.14 0.26 -3.08
N SER A 130 10.72 -0.81 -2.43
CA SER A 130 11.51 -1.53 -1.42
C SER A 130 11.55 -3.01 -1.73
N ASP A 131 12.70 -3.62 -1.51
CA ASP A 131 12.82 -5.07 -1.52
C ASP A 131 12.23 -5.68 -0.22
N LYS A 132 12.08 -6.99 -0.20
CA LYS A 132 11.54 -7.71 0.96
C LYS A 132 12.36 -7.52 2.23
N THR A 133 13.67 -7.31 2.09
CA THR A 133 14.58 -7.11 3.22
C THR A 133 14.35 -5.75 3.86
N THR A 134 14.29 -4.71 3.03
CA THR A 134 13.99 -3.34 3.49
C THR A 134 12.60 -3.24 4.12
N GLN A 135 11.59 -3.90 3.53
CA GLN A 135 10.24 -3.94 4.10
C GLN A 135 10.20 -4.66 5.46
N ALA A 136 10.95 -5.76 5.60
CA ALA A 136 11.03 -6.47 6.88
C ALA A 136 11.71 -5.62 7.97
N ILE A 137 12.66 -4.78 7.58
CA ILE A 137 13.34 -3.83 8.48
C ILE A 137 12.40 -2.70 8.92
N ASN A 138 11.57 -2.20 7.99
CA ASN A 138 10.64 -1.09 8.21
C ASN A 138 9.32 -1.49 8.87
N GLN A 139 9.16 -2.76 9.26
CA GLN A 139 7.95 -3.20 9.97
C GLN A 139 7.77 -2.44 11.27
N ARG A 140 6.50 -2.11 11.57
CA ARG A 140 6.13 -1.55 12.87
C ARG A 140 6.49 -2.52 14.00
N MET A 141 6.80 -1.94 15.14
CA MET A 141 6.95 -2.70 16.37
C MET A 141 5.69 -3.52 16.65
N GLN A 142 5.87 -4.80 16.92
CA GLN A 142 4.76 -5.70 17.23
C GLN A 142 4.12 -5.33 18.58
N LYS A 143 2.79 -5.43 18.68
CA LYS A 143 2.05 -5.11 19.91
C LYS A 143 2.47 -5.95 21.12
N ASN A 144 3.03 -7.13 20.91
CA ASN A 144 3.52 -8.03 21.96
C ASN A 144 4.99 -7.79 22.33
N ASN A 145 5.62 -6.75 21.77
CA ASN A 145 6.99 -6.39 22.12
C ASN A 145 7.02 -5.81 23.55
N LYS A 146 7.67 -6.54 24.45
CA LYS A 146 7.75 -6.19 25.88
C LYS A 146 8.88 -5.22 26.19
N SER A 147 9.88 -5.09 25.32
CA SER A 147 11.02 -4.19 25.54
C SER A 147 10.71 -2.73 25.18
N GLY A 148 9.71 -2.50 24.31
CA GLY A 148 9.46 -1.20 23.70
C GLY A 148 10.43 -0.81 22.58
N TYR A 149 11.36 -1.70 22.21
CA TYR A 149 12.39 -1.45 21.20
C TYR A 149 12.49 -2.60 20.21
N VAL A 150 12.54 -2.29 18.92
CA VAL A 150 12.64 -3.32 17.87
C VAL A 150 14.00 -4.03 17.97
N GLY A 151 13.96 -5.36 17.98
CA GLY A 151 15.17 -6.18 18.05
C GLY A 151 15.82 -6.26 19.41
N VAL A 152 15.26 -5.67 20.47
CA VAL A 152 15.73 -5.83 21.85
C VAL A 152 14.82 -6.80 22.60
N ILE A 153 15.38 -7.80 23.23
CA ILE A 153 14.66 -8.90 23.86
C ILE A 153 15.14 -9.19 25.28
N TRP A 154 14.19 -9.61 26.13
CA TRP A 154 14.50 -10.09 27.45
C TRP A 154 14.58 -11.62 27.46
N HIS A 155 15.70 -12.15 27.92
CA HIS A 155 15.93 -13.57 28.11
C HIS A 155 15.56 -13.99 29.53
N SER A 156 14.37 -14.55 29.73
CA SER A 156 13.86 -14.89 31.06
C SER A 156 14.70 -15.95 31.79
N ARG A 157 15.33 -16.88 31.06
CA ARG A 157 16.15 -17.96 31.62
C ARG A 157 17.38 -17.43 32.37
N ASN A 158 18.11 -16.49 31.76
CA ASN A 158 19.35 -15.94 32.33
C ASN A 158 19.17 -14.53 32.90
N LYS A 159 17.94 -14.01 32.90
CA LYS A 159 17.57 -12.67 33.41
C LYS A 159 18.47 -11.56 32.84
N LYS A 160 18.63 -11.56 31.52
CA LYS A 160 19.47 -10.59 30.80
C LYS A 160 18.81 -10.10 29.53
N TRP A 161 19.22 -8.92 29.12
CA TRP A 161 18.83 -8.33 27.84
C TRP A 161 19.74 -8.80 26.71
N GLY A 162 19.21 -8.86 25.52
CA GLY A 162 19.95 -9.12 24.29
C GLY A 162 19.40 -8.31 23.14
N ALA A 163 20.19 -8.14 22.12
CA ALA A 163 19.79 -7.51 20.88
C ALA A 163 19.89 -8.48 19.69
N ASN A 164 18.93 -8.39 18.80
CA ASN A 164 18.82 -9.21 17.60
C ASN A 164 18.74 -8.31 16.37
N ILE A 165 19.58 -8.60 15.38
CA ILE A 165 19.54 -7.94 14.07
C ILE A 165 19.51 -9.02 13.01
N ARG A 166 18.57 -8.92 12.06
CA ARG A 166 18.51 -9.88 10.94
C ARG A 166 19.14 -9.26 9.70
N ILE A 167 20.26 -9.82 9.27
CA ILE A 167 21.03 -9.38 8.11
C ILE A 167 21.02 -10.51 7.08
N ASN A 168 20.54 -10.26 5.86
CA ASN A 168 20.48 -11.25 4.78
C ASN A 168 19.84 -12.58 5.22
N LYS A 169 18.72 -12.52 5.95
CA LYS A 169 17.99 -13.64 6.55
C LYS A 169 18.71 -14.35 7.72
N ILE A 170 19.95 -14.00 8.03
CA ILE A 170 20.71 -14.53 9.16
C ILE A 170 20.46 -13.68 10.39
N LEU A 171 20.15 -14.34 11.52
CA LEU A 171 19.94 -13.68 12.80
C LEU A 171 21.28 -13.50 13.50
N LYS A 172 21.69 -12.24 13.68
CA LYS A 172 22.83 -11.87 14.53
C LYS A 172 22.31 -11.56 15.93
N GLN A 173 22.84 -12.23 16.91
CA GLN A 173 22.56 -11.99 18.33
C GLN A 173 23.74 -11.24 18.97
N ILE A 174 23.43 -10.24 19.77
CA ILE A 174 24.38 -9.36 20.46
C ILE A 174 24.04 -9.37 21.96
N GLY A 175 25.01 -9.51 22.80
CA GLY A 175 24.84 -9.63 24.26
C GLY A 175 25.30 -10.98 24.79
N PRO A 176 24.96 -11.28 26.03
CA PRO A 176 23.92 -10.72 26.91
C PRO A 176 24.36 -9.43 27.66
N PHE A 177 23.39 -8.60 28.03
CA PHE A 177 23.57 -7.35 28.75
C PHE A 177 22.79 -7.35 30.09
N LYS A 178 23.23 -6.52 31.04
CA LYS A 178 22.57 -6.39 32.35
C LYS A 178 21.37 -5.46 32.27
N THR A 179 21.47 -4.39 31.50
CA THR A 179 20.41 -3.38 31.38
C THR A 179 19.81 -3.33 29.98
N LEU A 180 18.63 -2.75 29.87
CA LEU A 180 17.91 -2.50 28.61
C LEU A 180 18.72 -1.52 27.75
N GLU A 181 19.23 -0.48 28.37
CA GLU A 181 19.98 0.61 27.74
C GLU A 181 21.27 0.08 27.06
N GLU A 182 22.00 -0.80 27.75
CA GLU A 182 23.19 -1.46 27.17
C GLU A 182 22.83 -2.24 25.91
N ALA A 183 21.72 -2.96 25.93
CA ALA A 183 21.27 -3.74 24.76
C ALA A 183 20.83 -2.84 23.59
N ILE A 184 20.14 -1.74 23.87
CA ILE A 184 19.75 -0.73 22.86
C ILE A 184 20.98 -0.14 22.22
N GLN A 185 21.92 0.37 23.03
CA GLN A 185 23.13 1.02 22.55
C GLN A 185 24.01 0.06 21.75
N ALA A 186 24.17 -1.18 22.21
CA ALA A 186 24.94 -2.20 21.49
C ALA A 186 24.34 -2.52 20.12
N ARG A 187 22.98 -2.57 20.03
CA ARG A 187 22.29 -2.76 18.76
C ARG A 187 22.53 -1.59 17.82
N ASP A 188 22.33 -0.38 18.30
CA ASP A 188 22.43 0.84 17.47
C ASP A 188 23.89 1.07 17.02
N ASN A 189 24.87 0.85 17.89
CA ASN A 189 26.29 0.89 17.53
C ASN A 189 26.61 -0.13 16.44
N TYR A 190 26.11 -1.36 16.57
CA TYR A 190 26.33 -2.39 15.54
C TYR A 190 25.75 -2.00 14.19
N ILE A 191 24.56 -1.38 14.16
CA ILE A 191 23.95 -0.85 12.94
C ILE A 191 24.83 0.23 12.29
N ILE A 192 25.31 1.16 13.08
CA ILE A 192 26.16 2.27 12.61
C ILE A 192 27.52 1.75 12.10
N GLU A 193 28.21 0.95 12.89
CA GLU A 193 29.54 0.42 12.57
C GLU A 193 29.56 -0.45 11.30
N ASN A 194 28.46 -1.16 11.05
CA ASN A 194 28.33 -2.02 9.88
C ASN A 194 27.54 -1.40 8.72
N ASN A 195 27.21 -0.10 8.82
CA ASN A 195 26.45 0.65 7.83
C ASN A 195 25.17 -0.08 7.37
N LEU A 196 24.41 -0.60 8.34
CA LEU A 196 23.21 -1.40 8.04
C LEU A 196 21.99 -0.51 7.76
N PRO A 197 21.05 -0.92 6.89
CA PRO A 197 19.87 -0.13 6.54
C PRO A 197 18.79 -0.11 7.64
N HIS A 198 19.05 -0.65 8.79
CA HIS A 198 18.12 -0.74 9.92
C HIS A 198 17.93 0.63 10.59
N LYS A 199 16.69 0.91 10.99
CA LYS A 199 16.40 2.09 11.83
C LYS A 199 17.04 1.92 13.21
N LEU A 200 17.55 3.02 13.74
CA LEU A 200 18.00 3.08 15.13
C LEU A 200 16.83 3.01 16.10
N SER A 201 17.07 2.63 17.33
CA SER A 201 16.03 2.39 18.33
C SER A 201 15.17 3.61 18.65
N THR A 202 15.69 4.82 18.44
CA THR A 202 14.97 6.10 18.60
C THR A 202 14.07 6.47 17.40
N GLN A 203 14.09 5.71 16.32
CA GLN A 203 13.38 6.00 15.06
C GLN A 203 12.09 5.17 14.87
N TYR A 204 11.64 4.47 15.90
CA TYR A 204 10.43 3.63 15.87
C TYR A 204 9.26 4.25 16.64
#